data_0ce3cb96e1e6abbaf90b96146bd36d64
#
_entry.id   0ce3cb96e1e6abbaf90b96146bd36d64
#
_cell.length_a   1.000
_cell.length_b   1.000
_cell.length_c   1.000
_cell.angle_alpha   90.00
_cell.angle_beta   90.00
_cell.angle_gamma   90.00
#
_symmetry.space_group_name_H-M   'P 1'
#
loop_
_entity.id
_entity.type
_entity.pdbx_description
1 polymer ?
#
loop_
_entity_poly.entity_id
_entity_poly.type
_entity_poly.pdbx_seq_one_letter_code
_entity_poly.pdbx_strand_id
1 'polypeptide(L)'
;MSKVKYVKTEDNKIIIFSEYYQHSDFSKFNPISAGFVWFDVDIKSEVICRCYGESVSLGLKSEEEIDDELVRQQILGYGYF
;
A
#
# COMPACT_ATOMS: atom_id res chain seq x y z
N MET A 1 -7.20 -12.78 8.56
CA MET A 1 -6.13 -11.78 8.58
C MET A 1 -6.71 -10.38 8.44
N SER A 2 -6.12 -9.44 9.14
CA SER A 2 -6.51 -8.03 9.02
C SER A 2 -6.20 -7.51 7.63
N LYS A 3 -7.07 -6.65 7.12
CA LYS A 3 -6.77 -5.93 5.88
C LYS A 3 -5.74 -4.86 6.17
N VAL A 4 -4.73 -4.82 5.34
CA VAL A 4 -3.72 -3.75 5.40
C VAL A 4 -4.07 -2.74 4.30
N LYS A 5 -4.12 -1.49 4.69
CA LYS A 5 -4.48 -0.38 3.79
C LYS A 5 -3.23 0.39 3.40
N TYR A 6 -3.31 1.10 2.29
CA TYR A 6 -2.22 1.98 1.90
C TYR A 6 -2.74 3.19 1.15
N VAL A 7 -1.93 4.24 1.14
CA VAL A 7 -2.04 5.36 0.21
C VAL A 7 -0.68 5.57 -0.45
N LYS A 8 -0.69 6.03 -1.69
CA LYS A 8 0.52 6.47 -2.38
C LYS A 8 0.43 7.97 -2.57
N THR A 9 1.46 8.68 -2.13
CA THR A 9 1.53 10.13 -2.25
C THR A 9 2.01 10.56 -3.64
N GLU A 10 1.87 11.85 -3.95
CA GLU A 10 2.25 12.37 -5.27
C GLU A 10 3.76 12.28 -5.54
N ASP A 11 4.59 12.10 -4.53
CA ASP A 11 6.03 11.86 -4.68
C ASP A 11 6.38 10.36 -4.64
N ASN A 12 5.39 9.50 -4.92
CA ASN A 12 5.52 8.04 -5.00
C ASN A 12 5.96 7.35 -3.71
N LYS A 13 5.65 7.95 -2.57
CA LYS A 13 5.86 7.30 -1.28
C LYS A 13 4.62 6.52 -0.88
N ILE A 14 4.85 5.35 -0.32
CA ILE A 14 3.78 4.49 0.17
C ILE A 14 3.66 4.64 1.69
N ILE A 15 2.44 4.86 2.15
CA ILE A 15 2.12 4.83 3.59
C ILE A 15 1.23 3.63 3.80
N ILE A 16 1.69 2.69 4.60
CA ILE A 16 0.95 1.45 4.93
C ILE A 16 0.41 1.59 6.34
N PHE A 17 -0.85 1.27 6.51
CA PHE A 17 -1.50 1.43 7.82
C PHE A 17 -2.56 0.34 8.04
N SER A 18 -2.93 0.16 9.30
CA SER A 18 -3.88 -0.88 9.69
C SER A 18 -5.31 -0.51 9.32
N GLU A 19 -6.18 -1.51 9.33
CA GLU A 19 -7.61 -1.33 9.05
C GLU A 19 -8.34 -0.42 10.06
N TYR A 20 -7.72 -0.14 11.20
CA TYR A 20 -8.30 0.75 12.21
C TYR A 20 -8.31 2.20 11.78
N TYR A 21 -7.49 2.56 10.81
CA TYR A 21 -7.45 3.92 10.26
C TYR A 21 -8.26 3.98 8.97
N GLN A 22 -8.78 5.16 8.66
CA GLN A 22 -9.45 5.41 7.40
C GLN A 22 -8.44 5.96 6.40
N HIS A 23 -8.65 5.68 5.12
CA HIS A 23 -7.82 6.29 4.07
C HIS A 23 -7.85 7.82 4.17
N SER A 24 -9.02 8.38 4.49
CA SER A 24 -9.19 9.84 4.61
C SER A 24 -8.35 10.47 5.72
N ASP A 25 -7.91 9.70 6.71
CA ASP A 25 -7.00 10.19 7.74
C ASP A 25 -5.66 10.62 7.15
N PHE A 26 -5.33 10.14 5.94
CA PHE A 26 -4.08 10.43 5.25
C PHE A 26 -4.25 11.41 4.09
N SER A 27 -5.41 12.05 3.97
CA SER A 27 -5.69 13.00 2.88
C SER A 27 -4.71 14.16 2.82
N LYS A 28 -4.18 14.58 3.96
CA LYS A 28 -3.20 15.68 4.06
C LYS A 28 -1.87 15.38 3.37
N PHE A 29 -1.60 14.13 3.03
CA PHE A 29 -0.38 13.73 2.33
C PHE A 29 -0.52 13.77 0.82
N ASN A 30 -1.64 14.25 0.30
CA ASN A 30 -1.92 14.37 -1.14
C ASN A 30 -1.81 13.03 -1.87
N PRO A 31 -2.59 12.03 -1.47
CA PRO A 31 -2.52 10.72 -2.11
C PRO A 31 -3.02 10.76 -3.55
N ILE A 32 -2.39 9.97 -4.41
CA ILE A 32 -2.76 9.82 -5.82
C ILE A 32 -3.30 8.43 -6.15
N SER A 33 -3.04 7.45 -5.29
CA SER A 33 -3.69 6.14 -5.34
C SER A 33 -3.88 5.62 -3.94
N ALA A 34 -4.80 4.69 -3.77
CA ALA A 34 -5.13 4.13 -2.47
C ALA A 34 -5.87 2.81 -2.63
N GLY A 35 -5.77 1.98 -1.64
CA GLY A 35 -6.46 0.70 -1.62
C GLY A 35 -5.99 -0.15 -0.47
N PHE A 36 -5.88 -1.43 -0.76
CA PHE A 36 -5.47 -2.44 0.19
C PHE A 36 -4.25 -3.17 -0.34
N VAL A 37 -3.48 -3.75 0.54
CA VAL A 37 -2.34 -4.55 0.15
C VAL A 37 -2.40 -5.90 0.85
N TRP A 38 -2.13 -6.94 0.09
CA TRP A 38 -2.06 -8.31 0.56
C TRP A 38 -0.61 -8.77 0.48
N PHE A 39 -0.14 -9.42 1.53
CA PHE A 39 1.22 -9.90 1.63
C PHE A 39 1.27 -11.41 1.77
N ASP A 40 2.27 -12.01 1.16
CA ASP A 40 2.57 -13.41 1.35
C ASP A 40 4.08 -13.63 1.20
N VAL A 41 4.52 -14.82 1.51
CA VAL A 41 5.92 -15.23 1.34
C VAL A 41 5.91 -16.53 0.54
N ASP A 42 6.65 -16.57 -0.56
CA ASP A 42 6.73 -17.77 -1.37
C ASP A 42 7.68 -18.82 -0.75
N ILE A 43 7.80 -19.96 -1.42
CA ILE A 43 8.64 -21.06 -0.92
C ILE A 43 10.14 -20.70 -0.87
N LYS A 44 10.54 -19.64 -1.55
CA LYS A 44 11.91 -19.12 -1.54
C LYS A 44 12.10 -18.01 -0.52
N SER A 45 11.10 -17.77 0.32
CA SER A 45 11.07 -16.69 1.31
C SER A 45 11.10 -15.29 0.69
N GLU A 46 10.68 -15.15 -0.56
CA GLU A 46 10.51 -13.85 -1.21
C GLU A 46 9.15 -13.27 -0.86
N VAL A 47 9.14 -11.98 -0.54
CA VAL A 47 7.90 -11.27 -0.24
C VAL A 47 7.12 -11.03 -1.52
N ILE A 48 5.86 -11.43 -1.51
CA ILE A 48 4.90 -11.17 -2.58
C ILE A 48 3.89 -10.19 -2.02
N CYS A 49 3.63 -9.12 -2.74
CA CYS A 49 2.59 -8.17 -2.36
C CYS A 49 1.69 -7.84 -3.55
N ARG A 50 0.41 -7.64 -3.25
CA ARG A 50 -0.60 -7.28 -4.23
C ARG A 50 -1.42 -6.13 -3.70
N CYS A 51 -1.42 -5.04 -4.44
CA CYS A 51 -2.29 -3.91 -4.17
C CYS A 51 -3.59 -4.10 -4.94
N TYR A 52 -4.72 -3.73 -4.34
CA TYR A 52 -6.02 -3.93 -4.96
C TYR A 52 -7.04 -2.97 -4.36
N GLY A 53 -8.19 -2.89 -5.03
CA GLY A 53 -9.34 -2.17 -4.52
C GLY A 53 -9.24 -0.67 -4.64
N GLU A 54 -9.97 0.01 -3.79
CA GLU A 54 -10.10 1.46 -3.85
C GLU A 54 -10.42 2.04 -2.48
N SER A 55 -10.20 3.34 -2.33
CA SER A 55 -10.68 4.11 -1.19
C SER A 55 -11.88 4.92 -1.64
N VAL A 56 -13.06 4.54 -1.16
CA VAL A 56 -14.29 5.28 -1.49
C VAL A 56 -14.24 6.68 -0.90
N SER A 57 -13.73 6.82 0.33
CA SER A 57 -13.66 8.11 1.02
C SER A 57 -12.75 9.12 0.33
N LEU A 58 -11.69 8.66 -0.33
CA LEU A 58 -10.78 9.53 -1.08
C LEU A 58 -11.12 9.60 -2.57
N GLY A 59 -11.97 8.69 -3.07
CA GLY A 59 -12.26 8.62 -4.50
C GLY A 59 -11.08 8.16 -5.32
N LEU A 60 -10.17 7.36 -4.74
CA LEU A 60 -8.94 6.90 -5.37
C LEU A 60 -8.93 5.39 -5.50
N LYS A 61 -8.35 4.90 -6.59
CA LYS A 61 -8.17 3.47 -6.83
C LYS A 61 -6.71 3.08 -6.70
N SER A 62 -6.47 1.81 -6.48
CA SER A 62 -5.14 1.22 -6.55
C SER A 62 -4.63 1.26 -7.99
N GLU A 63 -3.39 1.68 -8.17
CA GLU A 63 -2.67 1.53 -9.44
C GLU A 63 -1.88 0.23 -9.36
N GLU A 64 -2.58 -0.89 -9.43
CA GLU A 64 -2.15 -2.21 -8.96
C GLU A 64 -0.69 -2.58 -9.27
N GLU A 65 -0.30 -2.61 -10.53
CA GLU A 65 1.06 -3.03 -10.89
C GLU A 65 2.14 -2.07 -10.40
N ILE A 66 1.88 -0.78 -10.52
CA ILE A 66 2.83 0.26 -10.08
C ILE A 66 2.94 0.24 -8.57
N ASP A 67 1.81 0.17 -7.90
CA ASP A 67 1.76 0.20 -6.43
C ASP A 67 2.37 -1.06 -5.82
N ASP A 68 2.15 -2.22 -6.44
CA ASP A 68 2.76 -3.48 -6.01
C ASP A 68 4.29 -3.33 -5.93
N GLU A 69 4.88 -2.78 -6.98
CA GLU A 69 6.33 -2.63 -7.05
C GLU A 69 6.84 -1.63 -6.02
N LEU A 70 6.15 -0.52 -5.84
CA LEU A 70 6.53 0.49 -4.86
C LEU A 70 6.44 -0.03 -3.42
N VAL A 71 5.37 -0.77 -3.12
CA VAL A 71 5.21 -1.40 -1.80
C VAL A 71 6.32 -2.41 -1.56
N ARG A 72 6.60 -3.25 -2.55
CA ARG A 72 7.64 -4.25 -2.45
C ARG A 72 9.01 -3.62 -2.20
N GLN A 73 9.36 -2.58 -2.94
CA GLN A 73 10.64 -1.87 -2.76
C GLN A 73 10.74 -1.25 -1.37
N GLN A 74 9.67 -0.66 -0.88
CA GLN A 74 9.66 -0.04 0.44
C GLN A 74 9.86 -1.07 1.55
N ILE A 75 9.20 -2.21 1.45
CA ILE A 75 9.33 -3.29 2.44
C ILE A 75 10.76 -3.85 2.42
N LEU A 76 11.31 -4.09 1.23
CA LEU A 76 12.67 -4.59 1.10
C LEU A 76 13.68 -3.58 1.61
N GLY A 77 13.43 -2.29 1.38
CA GLY A 77 14.28 -1.22 1.92
C GLY A 77 14.34 -1.25 3.44
N TYR A 78 13.20 -1.43 4.10
CA TYR A 78 13.16 -1.56 5.56
C TYR A 78 13.86 -2.82 6.07
N GLY A 79 13.87 -3.87 5.27
CA GLY A 79 14.54 -5.11 5.63
C GLY A 79 16.04 -4.99 5.76
N TYR A 80 16.62 -3.90 5.27
CA TYR A 80 18.07 -3.67 5.32
C TYR A 80 18.49 -2.72 6.44
N PHE A 81 17.55 -2.24 7.20
CA PHE A 81 17.86 -1.32 8.30
C PHE A 81 17.70 -1.98 9.69
#